data_dbe786f5121ab7b4d3a22763e87bf3a6
#
_entry.id   dbe786f5121ab7b4d3a22763e87bf3a6
#
_cell.length_a   1.000
_cell.length_b   1.000
_cell.length_c   1.000
_cell.angle_alpha   90.00
_cell.angle_beta   90.00
_cell.angle_gamma   90.00
#
_symmetry.space_group_name_H-M   'P 1'
#
loop_
_entity.id
_entity.type
_entity.pdbx_description
1 polymer ?
#
loop_
_entity_poly.entity_id
_entity_poly.type
_entity_poly.pdbx_seq_one_letter_code
_entity_poly.pdbx_strand_id
1 'polypeptide(L)'
;MRIARWKGRSGTSGATGSWVKRSALGVAVALLLPFGVAAAGSGAIASAGMDPGAFDFWVDSGMGPIKTRVLRARDGNTNRVAYVLDGMRAPETLNGWEIETNVPAVLADANINVVMPVGGMSSFYADWNAPSELAGIPAGTGSSSGSGALNILAAGPGKSYRYQWETFLTRDLRNALQERLGFNPNRNGVFGLSMGGSAALTLAAYHPDQFSFAGSYSGYLNISAPGMREAIRIAMLDAGGYNVDSMAPPWGPQWLRMDPFVFAPNLVRNGTRLWIAAASGLPTANDGPSFNTLNGMGLEALALANTRAFNVRMSTLGGGNAVYSYPAYGIHAWNNWTDEAYRMIPDMSANIG
;
A
#
# COMPACT_ATOMS: atom_id res chain seq x y z
N MET A 1 -61.66 -31.74 -51.60
CA MET A 1 -62.55 -30.73 -52.25
C MET A 1 -62.19 -29.33 -51.62
N ARG A 2 -61.87 -28.44 -52.59
CA ARG A 2 -61.69 -26.97 -52.42
C ARG A 2 -60.48 -26.45 -51.67
N ILE A 3 -59.62 -26.00 -52.44
CA ILE A 3 -58.55 -24.99 -52.41
C ILE A 3 -59.09 -23.62 -51.98
N ALA A 4 -58.40 -22.90 -51.14
CA ALA A 4 -58.40 -21.45 -51.18
C ALA A 4 -56.99 -20.93 -50.85
N ARG A 5 -56.36 -20.39 -51.91
CA ARG A 5 -55.19 -19.48 -51.89
C ARG A 5 -55.63 -18.16 -51.27
N TRP A 6 -54.78 -17.59 -50.47
CA TRP A 6 -54.74 -16.12 -50.30
C TRP A 6 -53.31 -15.57 -50.35
N LYS A 7 -53.22 -14.52 -51.13
CA LYS A 7 -52.02 -13.82 -51.55
C LYS A 7 -51.53 -12.87 -50.44
N GLY A 8 -50.27 -12.63 -50.53
CA GLY A 8 -49.44 -11.82 -49.71
C GLY A 8 -49.80 -10.35 -49.52
N ARG A 9 -49.16 -9.76 -48.49
CA ARG A 9 -48.78 -8.34 -48.46
C ARG A 9 -47.47 -8.23 -47.72
N SER A 10 -46.50 -7.67 -48.42
CA SER A 10 -45.26 -7.13 -47.90
C SER A 10 -45.54 -5.98 -46.95
N GLY A 11 -44.98 -6.04 -45.76
CA GLY A 11 -44.97 -4.95 -44.80
C GLY A 11 -43.59 -4.92 -44.11
N THR A 12 -42.73 -4.09 -44.60
CA THR A 12 -41.48 -3.70 -43.97
C THR A 12 -41.81 -2.88 -42.72
N SER A 13 -41.52 -3.40 -41.56
CA SER A 13 -41.42 -2.58 -40.35
C SER A 13 -40.06 -2.85 -39.69
N GLY A 14 -39.20 -1.82 -39.72
CA GLY A 14 -37.89 -1.85 -39.17
C GLY A 14 -37.95 -2.00 -37.65
N ALA A 15 -37.35 -3.04 -37.16
CA ALA A 15 -37.01 -3.16 -35.76
C ALA A 15 -35.73 -2.37 -35.50
N THR A 16 -35.88 -1.20 -34.92
CA THR A 16 -34.75 -0.44 -34.35
C THR A 16 -34.23 -1.18 -33.15
N GLY A 17 -33.23 -2.04 -33.36
CA GLY A 17 -32.46 -2.62 -32.27
C GLY A 17 -31.70 -1.53 -31.55
N SER A 18 -32.08 -1.21 -30.33
CA SER A 18 -31.29 -0.36 -29.44
C SER A 18 -29.99 -1.07 -29.12
N TRP A 19 -28.93 -0.62 -29.77
CA TRP A 19 -27.56 -0.95 -29.34
C TRP A 19 -27.30 -0.27 -28.01
N VAL A 20 -27.39 -1.01 -26.91
CA VAL A 20 -26.82 -0.61 -25.65
C VAL A 20 -25.33 -0.48 -25.87
N LYS A 21 -24.87 0.74 -26.05
CA LYS A 21 -23.46 1.09 -26.03
C LYS A 21 -22.93 0.75 -24.65
N ARG A 22 -22.30 -0.41 -24.53
CA ARG A 22 -21.41 -0.70 -23.39
C ARG A 22 -20.27 0.29 -23.48
N SER A 23 -20.34 1.34 -22.68
CA SER A 23 -19.22 2.25 -22.45
C SER A 23 -18.15 1.42 -21.76
N ALA A 24 -17.20 0.90 -22.53
CA ALA A 24 -15.94 0.47 -21.98
C ALA A 24 -15.27 1.72 -21.41
N LEU A 25 -15.26 1.87 -20.09
CA LEU A 25 -14.37 2.79 -19.40
C LEU A 25 -12.94 2.30 -19.71
N GLY A 26 -12.38 2.82 -20.79
CA GLY A 26 -10.96 2.71 -21.04
C GLY A 26 -10.25 3.51 -19.96
N VAL A 27 -9.73 2.82 -18.94
CA VAL A 27 -8.72 3.39 -18.08
C VAL A 27 -7.51 3.62 -18.97
N ALA A 28 -7.28 4.86 -19.34
CA ALA A 28 -6.04 5.26 -19.97
C ALA A 28 -4.92 4.99 -18.94
N VAL A 29 -4.21 3.88 -19.14
CA VAL A 29 -2.94 3.63 -18.46
C VAL A 29 -2.01 4.72 -18.99
N ALA A 30 -1.84 5.80 -18.23
CA ALA A 30 -0.78 6.75 -18.49
C ALA A 30 0.52 5.93 -18.43
N LEU A 31 1.22 5.85 -19.56
CA LEU A 31 2.52 5.23 -19.65
C LEU A 31 3.43 5.91 -18.64
N LEU A 32 3.65 5.27 -17.51
CA LEU A 32 4.69 5.64 -16.55
C LEU A 32 6.02 5.27 -17.22
N LEU A 33 6.61 6.23 -17.91
CA LEU A 33 7.96 6.09 -18.43
C LEU A 33 8.92 6.05 -17.25
N PRO A 34 9.95 5.20 -17.29
CA PRO A 34 10.94 5.11 -16.21
C PRO A 34 11.77 6.38 -16.19
N PHE A 35 11.77 7.09 -15.07
CA PHE A 35 12.57 8.29 -14.90
C PHE A 35 13.39 8.25 -13.62
N GLY A 36 14.64 8.63 -13.83
CA GLY A 36 15.68 8.66 -12.85
C GLY A 36 15.32 9.36 -11.55
N VAL A 37 15.94 8.89 -10.51
CA VAL A 37 15.93 9.45 -9.18
C VAL A 37 16.28 10.93 -9.23
N ALA A 38 15.28 11.80 -9.18
CA ALA A 38 15.47 13.14 -8.68
C ALA A 38 15.17 13.10 -7.19
N ALA A 39 16.19 13.38 -6.40
CA ALA A 39 16.01 13.67 -4.99
C ALA A 39 14.86 14.67 -4.84
N ALA A 40 13.94 14.39 -3.93
CA ALA A 40 12.83 15.25 -3.61
C ALA A 40 13.36 16.69 -3.43
N GLY A 41 12.86 17.61 -4.24
CA GLY A 41 13.16 19.02 -4.07
C GLY A 41 12.68 19.43 -2.69
N SER A 42 13.61 19.83 -1.84
CA SER A 42 13.38 20.37 -0.52
C SER A 42 12.65 21.71 -0.63
N GLY A 43 11.31 21.67 -0.68
CA GLY A 43 10.57 22.71 0.02
C GLY A 43 10.91 22.47 1.48
N ALA A 44 11.39 23.50 2.19
CA ALA A 44 11.86 23.38 3.56
C ALA A 44 10.77 22.85 4.49
N ILE A 45 10.62 21.54 4.54
CA ILE A 45 10.15 20.88 5.74
C ILE A 45 11.31 21.10 6.71
N ALA A 46 11.03 21.80 7.79
CA ALA A 46 11.98 21.83 8.91
C ALA A 46 12.41 20.38 9.09
N SER A 47 13.70 20.11 8.93
CA SER A 47 14.27 18.77 9.09
C SER A 47 13.61 18.16 10.31
N ALA A 48 12.65 17.25 10.12
CA ALA A 48 12.04 16.54 11.21
C ALA A 48 13.19 15.76 11.84
N GLY A 49 13.77 16.31 12.90
CA GLY A 49 14.89 15.69 13.57
C GLY A 49 14.40 14.32 14.04
N MET A 50 15.12 13.27 13.72
CA MET A 50 14.85 11.94 14.27
C MET A 50 14.71 12.06 15.79
N ASP A 51 13.65 11.48 16.34
CA ASP A 51 13.45 11.50 17.79
C ASP A 51 14.63 10.77 18.46
N PRO A 52 15.37 11.44 19.38
CA PRO A 52 16.57 10.85 19.99
C PRO A 52 16.24 9.62 20.86
N GLY A 53 14.98 9.41 21.23
CA GLY A 53 14.51 8.24 21.94
C GLY A 53 14.28 7.01 21.06
N ALA A 54 14.34 7.16 19.74
CA ALA A 54 14.20 6.04 18.83
C ALA A 54 15.50 5.21 18.77
N PHE A 55 15.36 3.88 18.81
CA PHE A 55 16.51 2.97 18.84
C PHE A 55 16.35 1.83 17.82
N ASP A 56 17.49 1.25 17.44
CA ASP A 56 17.54 0.07 16.56
C ASP A 56 17.19 -1.19 17.36
N PHE A 57 16.25 -1.94 16.82
CA PHE A 57 15.81 -3.23 17.35
C PHE A 57 15.96 -4.30 16.27
N TRP A 58 16.93 -5.18 16.46
CA TRP A 58 17.24 -6.22 15.49
C TRP A 58 16.55 -7.52 15.85
N VAL A 59 15.93 -8.15 14.85
CA VAL A 59 15.20 -9.40 15.00
C VAL A 59 15.60 -10.36 13.89
N ASP A 60 15.98 -11.56 14.26
CA ASP A 60 16.29 -12.64 13.31
C ASP A 60 15.01 -13.12 12.61
N SER A 61 15.14 -13.44 11.34
CA SER A 61 14.04 -13.92 10.50
C SER A 61 14.52 -14.91 9.45
N GLY A 62 13.60 -15.50 8.70
CA GLY A 62 13.93 -16.31 7.52
C GLY A 62 14.62 -15.53 6.40
N MET A 63 14.66 -14.20 6.49
CA MET A 63 15.36 -13.30 5.57
C MET A 63 16.72 -12.81 6.11
N GLY A 64 17.17 -13.35 7.25
CA GLY A 64 18.28 -12.83 8.04
C GLY A 64 17.83 -11.80 9.09
N PRO A 65 18.78 -11.14 9.77
CA PRO A 65 18.44 -10.12 10.75
C PRO A 65 17.83 -8.88 10.08
N ILE A 66 16.65 -8.50 10.55
CA ILE A 66 15.91 -7.32 10.08
C ILE A 66 15.95 -6.25 11.16
N LYS A 67 16.32 -5.05 10.76
CA LYS A 67 16.25 -3.87 11.60
C LYS A 67 14.82 -3.35 11.69
N THR A 68 14.42 -2.99 12.88
CA THR A 68 13.19 -2.24 13.16
C THR A 68 13.56 -1.04 14.02
N ARG A 69 13.09 0.15 13.70
CA ARG A 69 13.22 1.32 14.54
C ARG A 69 12.07 1.32 15.54
N VAL A 70 12.35 1.53 16.80
CA VAL A 70 11.34 1.55 17.86
C VAL A 70 11.42 2.85 18.64
N LEU A 71 10.26 3.48 18.85
CA LEU A 71 10.12 4.64 19.71
C LEU A 71 9.05 4.32 20.77
N ARG A 72 9.42 4.44 22.06
CA ARG A 72 8.51 4.11 23.16
C ARG A 72 7.49 5.23 23.39
N ALA A 73 6.31 4.86 23.85
CA ALA A 73 5.31 5.77 24.38
C ALA A 73 5.88 6.62 25.52
N ARG A 74 5.51 7.90 25.57
CA ARG A 74 6.08 8.83 26.57
C ARG A 74 5.68 8.51 28.00
N ASP A 75 4.49 7.93 28.19
CA ASP A 75 4.01 7.49 29.52
C ASP A 75 4.60 6.12 29.95
N GLY A 76 5.40 5.49 29.09
CA GLY A 76 6.04 4.20 29.37
C GLY A 76 5.09 3.00 29.32
N ASN A 77 3.82 3.16 28.89
CA ASN A 77 2.93 2.00 28.71
C ASN A 77 3.46 1.08 27.61
N THR A 78 3.09 -0.19 27.68
CA THR A 78 3.43 -1.20 26.68
C THR A 78 2.21 -1.76 25.94
N ASN A 79 1.02 -1.25 26.23
CA ASN A 79 -0.24 -1.81 25.72
C ASN A 79 -0.60 -1.32 24.33
N ARG A 80 -0.31 -0.06 24.02
CA ARG A 80 -0.65 0.56 22.74
C ARG A 80 0.56 0.52 21.82
N VAL A 81 0.45 -0.19 20.72
CA VAL A 81 1.54 -0.34 19.73
C VAL A 81 1.00 -0.06 18.34
N ALA A 82 1.73 0.73 17.55
CA ALA A 82 1.44 0.99 16.15
C ALA A 82 2.62 0.52 15.28
N TYR A 83 2.32 -0.32 14.30
CA TYR A 83 3.24 -0.73 13.24
C TYR A 83 3.11 0.24 12.06
N VAL A 84 4.21 0.83 11.62
CA VAL A 84 4.24 1.90 10.63
C VAL A 84 4.98 1.45 9.38
N LEU A 85 4.25 1.30 8.29
CA LEU A 85 4.73 0.68 7.06
C LEU A 85 5.05 1.72 5.98
N ASP A 86 6.19 1.55 5.33
CA ASP A 86 6.63 2.38 4.22
C ASP A 86 5.92 2.08 2.90
N GLY A 87 6.11 2.95 1.93
CA GLY A 87 5.71 2.75 0.54
C GLY A 87 6.66 1.82 -0.23
N MET A 88 6.49 1.79 -1.56
CA MET A 88 7.22 0.88 -2.44
C MET A 88 8.74 1.12 -2.44
N ARG A 89 9.18 2.35 -2.14
CA ARG A 89 10.59 2.74 -2.08
C ARG A 89 11.15 2.75 -0.66
N ALA A 90 10.67 1.84 0.20
CA ALA A 90 11.12 1.71 1.58
C ALA A 90 12.65 1.75 1.68
N PRO A 91 13.24 2.69 2.46
CA PRO A 91 14.69 2.80 2.58
C PRO A 91 15.31 1.62 3.34
N GLU A 92 16.61 1.37 3.11
CA GLU A 92 17.34 0.24 3.71
C GLU A 92 17.99 0.60 5.08
N THR A 93 18.03 1.89 5.45
CA THR A 93 18.75 2.34 6.65
C THR A 93 17.84 2.83 7.77
N LEU A 94 16.75 3.47 7.43
CA LEU A 94 15.74 4.01 8.34
C LEU A 94 14.36 3.82 7.73
N ASN A 95 13.32 4.06 8.51
CA ASN A 95 11.94 4.06 7.99
C ASN A 95 11.62 5.45 7.42
N GLY A 96 10.90 5.51 6.29
CA GLY A 96 10.56 6.78 5.64
C GLY A 96 9.74 7.72 6.52
N TRP A 97 8.86 7.19 7.35
CA TRP A 97 8.08 8.01 8.28
C TRP A 97 8.95 8.74 9.32
N GLU A 98 10.09 8.16 9.71
CA GLU A 98 11.06 8.77 10.61
C GLU A 98 11.93 9.82 9.88
N ILE A 99 12.21 9.61 8.59
CA ILE A 99 13.04 10.52 7.78
C ILE A 99 12.24 11.76 7.35
N GLU A 100 11.02 11.56 6.88
CA GLU A 100 10.24 12.57 6.16
C GLU A 100 9.23 13.31 7.05
N THR A 101 8.97 12.79 8.28
CA THR A 101 7.91 13.31 9.13
C THR A 101 8.28 13.27 10.61
N ASN A 102 7.50 13.97 11.43
CA ASN A 102 7.55 13.82 12.90
C ASN A 102 6.38 12.95 13.43
N VAL A 103 5.68 12.22 12.57
CA VAL A 103 4.56 11.34 12.96
C VAL A 103 4.95 10.36 14.06
N PRO A 104 6.14 9.70 14.04
CA PRO A 104 6.57 8.84 15.14
C PRO A 104 6.61 9.54 16.50
N ALA A 105 7.12 10.77 16.56
CA ALA A 105 7.16 11.54 17.81
C ALA A 105 5.75 11.88 18.31
N VAL A 106 4.86 12.32 17.42
CA VAL A 106 3.44 12.63 17.75
C VAL A 106 2.69 11.39 18.23
N LEU A 107 2.96 10.22 17.68
CA LEU A 107 2.41 8.95 18.18
C LEU A 107 2.91 8.64 19.59
N ALA A 108 4.22 8.80 19.82
CA ALA A 108 4.80 8.60 21.14
C ALA A 108 4.24 9.58 22.19
N ASP A 109 4.00 10.84 21.79
CA ASP A 109 3.36 11.86 22.63
C ASP A 109 1.88 11.55 22.90
N ALA A 110 1.22 10.83 21.98
CA ALA A 110 -0.12 10.28 22.17
C ALA A 110 -0.12 8.96 22.98
N ASN A 111 1.00 8.60 23.59
CA ASN A 111 1.19 7.40 24.39
C ASN A 111 1.00 6.10 23.60
N ILE A 112 1.54 6.06 22.38
CA ILE A 112 1.56 4.89 21.49
C ILE A 112 3.02 4.52 21.21
N ASN A 113 3.39 3.27 21.46
CA ASN A 113 4.69 2.74 21.05
C ASN A 113 4.73 2.58 19.52
N VAL A 114 5.78 3.04 18.90
CA VAL A 114 5.92 3.07 17.45
C VAL A 114 6.94 2.04 17.00
N VAL A 115 6.52 1.17 16.09
CA VAL A 115 7.32 0.08 15.52
C VAL A 115 7.44 0.31 14.02
N MET A 116 8.63 0.61 13.55
CA MET A 116 8.94 1.04 12.19
C MET A 116 9.92 0.04 11.54
N PRO A 117 9.44 -1.01 10.86
CA PRO A 117 10.31 -1.92 10.13
C PRO A 117 11.14 -1.17 9.08
N VAL A 118 12.38 -1.55 8.89
CA VAL A 118 13.31 -0.92 7.95
C VAL A 118 13.55 -1.85 6.77
N GLY A 119 13.54 -1.31 5.55
CA GLY A 119 13.64 -2.08 4.32
C GLY A 119 12.27 -2.59 3.84
N GLY A 120 12.29 -3.64 3.02
CA GLY A 120 11.06 -4.16 2.43
C GLY A 120 10.63 -3.43 1.16
N MET A 121 11.57 -2.84 0.45
CA MET A 121 11.32 -2.22 -0.86
C MET A 121 10.57 -3.19 -1.77
N SER A 122 9.48 -2.72 -2.40
CA SER A 122 8.61 -3.51 -3.30
C SER A 122 8.00 -4.79 -2.70
N SER A 123 8.09 -4.99 -1.38
CA SER A 123 7.69 -6.25 -0.73
C SER A 123 6.18 -6.49 -0.64
N PHE A 124 5.37 -5.44 -0.67
CA PHE A 124 3.96 -5.46 -0.24
C PHE A 124 3.80 -6.04 1.18
N TYR A 125 4.89 -6.09 1.95
CA TYR A 125 4.97 -6.73 3.27
C TYR A 125 4.33 -8.12 3.30
N ALA A 126 4.49 -8.85 2.20
CA ALA A 126 3.94 -10.18 1.98
C ALA A 126 5.02 -11.27 2.00
N ASP A 127 4.59 -12.50 2.14
CA ASP A 127 5.43 -13.68 1.89
C ASP A 127 5.36 -14.01 0.40
N TRP A 128 6.49 -13.86 -0.30
CA TRP A 128 6.57 -14.09 -1.74
C TRP A 128 6.63 -15.58 -2.08
N ASN A 129 6.25 -15.93 -3.30
CA ASN A 129 6.36 -17.31 -3.78
C ASN A 129 7.83 -17.71 -4.06
N ALA A 130 8.64 -16.79 -4.55
CA ALA A 130 10.02 -17.01 -4.93
C ALA A 130 10.89 -15.79 -4.64
N PRO A 131 12.23 -15.92 -4.60
CA PRO A 131 13.14 -14.78 -4.68
C PRO A 131 12.87 -13.95 -5.92
N SER A 132 13.13 -12.64 -5.85
CA SER A 132 12.94 -11.76 -7.02
C SER A 132 13.98 -12.09 -8.09
N GLU A 133 13.52 -12.64 -9.20
CA GLU A 133 14.33 -12.91 -10.38
C GLU A 133 13.72 -12.21 -11.59
N LEU A 134 14.55 -11.53 -12.36
CA LEU A 134 14.12 -10.88 -13.58
C LEU A 134 14.52 -11.76 -14.79
N ALA A 135 13.53 -12.36 -15.46
CA ALA A 135 13.67 -13.03 -16.75
C ALA A 135 14.91 -13.94 -16.90
N GLY A 136 15.21 -14.74 -15.87
CA GLY A 136 16.36 -15.67 -15.88
C GLY A 136 17.70 -15.05 -15.50
N ILE A 137 17.70 -13.81 -15.03
CA ILE A 137 18.88 -13.17 -14.43
C ILE A 137 18.81 -13.40 -12.92
N PRO A 138 19.75 -14.16 -12.32
CA PRO A 138 19.75 -14.41 -10.88
C PRO A 138 19.80 -13.12 -10.07
N ALA A 139 19.04 -13.08 -8.96
CA ALA A 139 19.13 -12.00 -8.00
C ALA A 139 20.60 -11.81 -7.53
N GLY A 140 21.10 -10.57 -7.57
CA GLY A 140 22.47 -10.27 -7.10
C GLY A 140 23.53 -10.09 -8.15
N THR A 141 23.23 -10.21 -9.44
CA THR A 141 24.24 -10.03 -10.51
C THR A 141 24.34 -8.59 -11.01
N GLY A 142 23.54 -7.66 -10.47
CA GLY A 142 23.55 -6.24 -10.86
C GLY A 142 24.47 -5.38 -9.99
N SER A 143 25.38 -4.64 -10.61
CA SER A 143 26.20 -3.61 -9.94
C SER A 143 25.36 -2.37 -9.67
N SER A 144 25.41 -1.83 -8.45
CA SER A 144 24.64 -0.68 -7.96
C SER A 144 25.07 0.70 -8.50
N SER A 145 25.86 0.75 -9.57
CA SER A 145 26.47 1.99 -10.08
C SER A 145 26.10 2.33 -11.53
N GLY A 146 24.79 2.43 -11.85
CA GLY A 146 24.34 2.82 -13.19
C GLY A 146 23.21 3.84 -13.16
N SER A 147 23.24 4.79 -14.08
CA SER A 147 22.17 5.77 -14.30
C SER A 147 20.82 5.12 -14.63
N GLY A 148 19.73 5.68 -14.15
CA GLY A 148 18.37 5.15 -14.01
C GLY A 148 17.78 4.23 -15.10
N ALA A 149 18.17 4.36 -16.37
CA ALA A 149 17.64 3.50 -17.45
C ALA A 149 18.26 2.09 -17.47
N LEU A 150 19.44 1.90 -16.90
CA LEU A 150 20.13 0.61 -16.82
C LEU A 150 19.79 -0.16 -15.54
N ASN A 151 19.25 0.52 -14.52
CA ASN A 151 18.77 -0.14 -13.30
C ASN A 151 17.55 -1.04 -13.53
N ILE A 152 16.81 -0.83 -14.61
CA ILE A 152 15.68 -1.71 -15.01
C ILE A 152 16.19 -3.09 -15.48
N LEU A 153 17.42 -3.13 -16.00
CA LEU A 153 18.06 -4.36 -16.47
C LEU A 153 18.97 -5.00 -15.41
N ALA A 154 19.35 -4.25 -14.39
CA ALA A 154 20.00 -4.81 -13.23
C ALA A 154 18.93 -5.60 -12.46
N ALA A 155 19.11 -6.90 -12.35
CA ALA A 155 18.32 -7.70 -11.43
C ALA A 155 18.24 -6.98 -10.09
N GLY A 156 17.04 -6.93 -9.51
CA GLY A 156 16.80 -6.22 -8.27
C GLY A 156 17.86 -6.43 -7.21
N PRO A 157 17.93 -5.62 -6.17
CA PRO A 157 19.05 -5.59 -5.25
C PRO A 157 19.24 -6.96 -4.62
N GLY A 158 20.05 -7.76 -5.20
CA GLY A 158 20.70 -8.98 -4.78
C GLY A 158 20.16 -9.75 -3.59
N LYS A 159 18.85 -9.78 -3.41
CA LYS A 159 18.22 -10.56 -2.36
C LYS A 159 18.16 -12.01 -2.83
N SER A 160 19.15 -12.80 -2.43
CA SER A 160 19.19 -14.24 -2.69
C SER A 160 18.11 -15.03 -1.94
N TYR A 161 17.29 -14.36 -1.14
CA TYR A 161 16.24 -14.97 -0.34
C TYR A 161 14.85 -14.49 -0.77
N ARG A 162 13.88 -15.36 -0.55
CA ARG A 162 12.46 -15.06 -0.72
C ARG A 162 12.00 -14.11 0.38
N TYR A 163 11.27 -13.06 0.04
CA TYR A 163 10.63 -12.20 1.02
C TYR A 163 9.61 -12.98 1.87
N GLN A 164 9.67 -12.77 3.18
CA GLN A 164 8.79 -13.36 4.20
C GLN A 164 8.36 -12.26 5.18
N TRP A 165 7.91 -11.13 4.65
CA TRP A 165 7.61 -9.96 5.46
C TRP A 165 6.36 -10.13 6.32
N GLU A 166 5.32 -10.80 5.83
CA GLU A 166 4.13 -11.08 6.64
C GLU A 166 4.49 -11.97 7.83
N THR A 167 5.22 -13.05 7.58
CA THR A 167 5.74 -13.93 8.65
C THR A 167 6.60 -13.15 9.64
N PHE A 168 7.50 -12.28 9.16
CA PHE A 168 8.33 -11.45 10.02
C PHE A 168 7.49 -10.55 10.94
N LEU A 169 6.55 -9.79 10.38
CA LEU A 169 5.76 -8.82 11.13
C LEU A 169 4.80 -9.46 12.13
N THR A 170 4.27 -10.64 11.80
CA THR A 170 3.19 -11.26 12.58
C THR A 170 3.66 -12.39 13.50
N ARG A 171 4.88 -12.86 13.32
CA ARG A 171 5.50 -13.89 14.16
C ARG A 171 6.80 -13.39 14.79
N ASP A 172 7.83 -13.16 13.97
CA ASP A 172 9.19 -12.96 14.49
C ASP A 172 9.30 -11.63 15.25
N LEU A 173 8.89 -10.54 14.65
CA LEU A 173 8.90 -9.22 15.27
C LEU A 173 7.89 -9.13 16.42
N ARG A 174 6.67 -9.65 16.24
CA ARG A 174 5.64 -9.67 17.29
C ARG A 174 6.15 -10.35 18.56
N ASN A 175 6.74 -11.54 18.43
CA ASN A 175 7.27 -12.28 19.58
C ASN A 175 8.46 -11.56 20.22
N ALA A 176 9.40 -11.08 19.42
CA ALA A 176 10.56 -10.36 19.93
C ALA A 176 10.18 -9.06 20.67
N LEU A 177 9.18 -8.32 20.18
CA LEU A 177 8.66 -7.13 20.85
C LEU A 177 8.02 -7.47 22.20
N GLN A 178 7.25 -8.54 22.27
CA GLN A 178 6.65 -9.03 23.52
C GLN A 178 7.72 -9.49 24.50
N GLU A 179 8.63 -10.37 24.08
CA GLU A 179 9.63 -11.01 24.95
C GLU A 179 10.67 -10.01 25.45
N ARG A 180 11.14 -9.10 24.60
CA ARG A 180 12.29 -8.24 24.89
C ARG A 180 11.90 -6.84 25.34
N LEU A 181 10.72 -6.35 24.95
CA LEU A 181 10.24 -4.99 25.29
C LEU A 181 8.97 -4.99 26.14
N GLY A 182 8.31 -6.14 26.31
CA GLY A 182 7.05 -6.26 27.03
C GLY A 182 5.84 -5.69 26.31
N PHE A 183 5.95 -5.45 24.99
CA PHE A 183 4.85 -4.86 24.21
C PHE A 183 3.69 -5.84 24.09
N ASN A 184 2.47 -5.31 24.14
CA ASN A 184 1.28 -6.09 23.93
C ASN A 184 1.26 -6.70 22.51
N PRO A 185 1.16 -8.03 22.37
CA PRO A 185 1.15 -8.65 21.05
C PRO A 185 -0.20 -8.55 20.33
N ASN A 186 -1.25 -8.08 21.00
CA ASN A 186 -2.61 -8.09 20.50
C ASN A 186 -3.21 -6.68 20.41
N ARG A 187 -4.27 -6.53 19.62
CA ARG A 187 -5.06 -5.30 19.50
C ARG A 187 -4.23 -4.07 19.17
N ASN A 188 -3.22 -4.24 18.33
CA ASN A 188 -2.33 -3.17 17.88
C ASN A 188 -2.92 -2.42 16.69
N GLY A 189 -2.35 -1.26 16.38
CA GLY A 189 -2.57 -0.55 15.13
C GLY A 189 -1.54 -0.92 14.07
N VAL A 190 -1.92 -0.90 12.82
CA VAL A 190 -1.01 -0.95 11.68
C VAL A 190 -1.45 0.07 10.65
N PHE A 191 -0.53 0.87 10.15
CA PHE A 191 -0.86 1.81 9.06
C PHE A 191 0.33 2.01 8.13
N GLY A 192 0.05 2.53 6.96
CA GLY A 192 1.08 2.82 6.00
C GLY A 192 0.58 3.61 4.80
N LEU A 193 1.51 3.96 3.93
CA LEU A 193 1.24 4.70 2.71
C LEU A 193 1.42 3.81 1.47
N SER A 194 0.68 4.10 0.39
CA SER A 194 0.88 3.42 -0.90
C SER A 194 0.89 1.89 -0.76
N MET A 195 1.97 1.22 -1.13
CA MET A 195 2.19 -0.21 -0.89
C MET A 195 1.92 -0.63 0.57
N GLY A 196 2.46 0.13 1.53
CA GLY A 196 2.26 -0.13 2.96
C GLY A 196 0.82 0.06 3.41
N GLY A 197 0.06 0.96 2.77
CA GLY A 197 -1.37 1.14 3.02
C GLY A 197 -2.19 -0.08 2.60
N SER A 198 -1.88 -0.68 1.44
CA SER A 198 -2.50 -1.94 1.02
C SER A 198 -2.12 -3.09 1.97
N ALA A 199 -0.84 -3.16 2.36
CA ALA A 199 -0.33 -4.18 3.27
C ALA A 199 -0.93 -4.08 4.67
N ALA A 200 -1.16 -2.88 5.20
CA ALA A 200 -1.79 -2.68 6.50
C ALA A 200 -3.19 -3.32 6.56
N LEU A 201 -3.99 -3.16 5.49
CA LEU A 201 -5.30 -3.81 5.39
C LEU A 201 -5.17 -5.33 5.27
N THR A 202 -4.18 -5.83 4.54
CA THR A 202 -3.91 -7.28 4.43
C THR A 202 -3.57 -7.87 5.79
N LEU A 203 -2.65 -7.25 6.52
CA LEU A 203 -2.25 -7.71 7.85
C LEU A 203 -3.45 -7.75 8.81
N ALA A 204 -4.25 -6.68 8.86
CA ALA A 204 -5.42 -6.64 9.74
C ALA A 204 -6.52 -7.64 9.34
N ALA A 205 -6.68 -7.92 8.04
CA ALA A 205 -7.67 -8.88 7.56
C ALA A 205 -7.35 -10.33 7.94
N TYR A 206 -6.07 -10.68 8.00
CA TYR A 206 -5.62 -12.06 8.24
C TYR A 206 -5.03 -12.30 9.63
N HIS A 207 -4.73 -11.23 10.38
CA HIS A 207 -4.20 -11.29 11.74
C HIS A 207 -5.03 -10.41 12.71
N PRO A 208 -6.35 -10.67 12.85
CA PRO A 208 -7.26 -9.81 13.62
C PRO A 208 -6.94 -9.78 15.12
N ASP A 209 -6.31 -10.83 15.66
CA ASP A 209 -5.88 -10.85 17.07
C ASP A 209 -4.75 -9.83 17.31
N GLN A 210 -3.86 -9.69 16.35
CA GLN A 210 -2.74 -8.76 16.44
C GLN A 210 -3.18 -7.33 16.12
N PHE A 211 -4.04 -7.12 15.11
CA PHE A 211 -4.40 -5.80 14.61
C PHE A 211 -5.90 -5.53 14.72
N SER A 212 -6.29 -4.66 15.63
CA SER A 212 -7.68 -4.17 15.77
C SER A 212 -7.95 -2.90 14.96
N PHE A 213 -6.90 -2.21 14.52
CA PHE A 213 -6.93 -0.99 13.75
C PHE A 213 -6.04 -1.06 12.52
N ALA A 214 -6.51 -0.58 11.37
CA ALA A 214 -5.68 -0.43 10.18
C ALA A 214 -5.89 0.92 9.49
N GLY A 215 -4.77 1.59 9.14
CA GLY A 215 -4.74 2.83 8.38
C GLY A 215 -4.13 2.66 6.99
N SER A 216 -4.78 3.17 5.96
CA SER A 216 -4.28 3.12 4.58
C SER A 216 -4.32 4.51 3.96
N TYR A 217 -3.16 5.06 3.64
CA TYR A 217 -3.03 6.33 2.93
C TYR A 217 -2.60 6.07 1.48
N SER A 218 -3.42 6.48 0.55
CA SER A 218 -3.19 6.32 -0.89
C SER A 218 -2.83 4.88 -1.29
N GLY A 219 -3.40 3.89 -0.57
CA GLY A 219 -3.21 2.46 -0.87
C GLY A 219 -3.89 2.05 -2.17
N TYR A 220 -3.34 1.04 -2.82
CA TYR A 220 -3.98 0.42 -3.98
C TYR A 220 -4.92 -0.69 -3.49
N LEU A 221 -6.20 -0.35 -3.31
CA LEU A 221 -7.17 -1.19 -2.60
C LEU A 221 -8.01 -2.10 -3.51
N ASN A 222 -7.62 -2.22 -4.78
CA ASN A 222 -8.20 -3.12 -5.78
C ASN A 222 -7.12 -3.52 -6.79
N ILE A 223 -6.12 -4.26 -6.34
CA ILE A 223 -4.95 -4.62 -7.16
C ILE A 223 -5.27 -5.63 -8.27
N SER A 224 -6.43 -6.29 -8.21
CA SER A 224 -6.91 -7.19 -9.26
C SER A 224 -7.76 -6.48 -10.31
N ALA A 225 -7.99 -5.17 -10.22
CA ALA A 225 -8.65 -4.43 -11.26
C ALA A 225 -7.84 -4.47 -12.58
N PRO A 226 -8.53 -4.40 -13.75
CA PRO A 226 -7.85 -4.42 -15.04
C PRO A 226 -6.73 -3.36 -15.12
N GLY A 227 -5.53 -3.78 -15.53
CA GLY A 227 -4.34 -2.95 -15.68
C GLY A 227 -3.54 -2.68 -14.38
N MET A 228 -4.11 -2.96 -13.21
CA MET A 228 -3.41 -2.70 -11.93
C MET A 228 -2.16 -3.56 -11.75
N ARG A 229 -2.21 -4.84 -12.13
CA ARG A 229 -1.04 -5.70 -12.05
C ARG A 229 0.13 -5.16 -12.88
N GLU A 230 -0.14 -4.67 -14.09
CA GLU A 230 0.89 -4.11 -14.97
C GLU A 230 1.40 -2.76 -14.43
N ALA A 231 0.54 -1.94 -13.86
CA ALA A 231 0.97 -0.73 -13.16
C ALA A 231 1.90 -1.05 -11.97
N ILE A 232 1.57 -2.06 -11.17
CA ILE A 232 2.42 -2.53 -10.07
C ILE A 232 3.72 -3.11 -10.60
N ARG A 233 3.72 -3.88 -11.70
CA ARG A 233 4.92 -4.40 -12.36
C ARG A 233 5.89 -3.27 -12.71
N ILE A 234 5.40 -2.23 -13.39
CA ILE A 234 6.20 -1.07 -13.79
C ILE A 234 6.75 -0.36 -12.55
N ALA A 235 5.91 -0.14 -11.53
CA ALA A 235 6.31 0.52 -10.30
C ALA A 235 7.38 -0.28 -9.52
N MET A 236 7.27 -1.60 -9.45
CA MET A 236 8.25 -2.47 -8.79
C MET A 236 9.59 -2.54 -9.55
N LEU A 237 9.54 -2.54 -10.89
CA LEU A 237 10.74 -2.44 -11.72
C LEU A 237 11.46 -1.11 -11.48
N ASP A 238 10.73 0.00 -11.48
CA ASP A 238 11.26 1.33 -11.24
C ASP A 238 11.77 1.52 -9.78
N ALA A 239 11.13 0.87 -8.82
CA ALA A 239 11.50 0.93 -7.41
C ALA A 239 12.62 -0.05 -7.01
N GLY A 240 13.44 -0.54 -7.95
CA GLY A 240 14.58 -1.38 -7.62
C GLY A 240 14.68 -2.69 -8.41
N GLY A 241 13.96 -2.84 -9.53
CA GLY A 241 14.06 -4.00 -10.41
C GLY A 241 13.38 -5.26 -9.88
N TYR A 242 12.38 -5.12 -9.02
CA TYR A 242 11.66 -6.28 -8.46
C TYR A 242 10.65 -6.87 -9.44
N ASN A 243 10.51 -8.20 -9.39
CA ASN A 243 9.60 -8.94 -10.26
C ASN A 243 8.29 -9.28 -9.55
N VAL A 244 7.18 -8.69 -9.98
CA VAL A 244 5.84 -8.97 -9.46
C VAL A 244 5.43 -10.43 -9.61
N ASP A 245 5.93 -11.14 -10.63
CA ASP A 245 5.60 -12.55 -10.86
C ASP A 245 6.29 -13.49 -9.86
N SER A 246 7.45 -13.07 -9.32
CA SER A 246 8.11 -13.74 -8.20
C SER A 246 7.34 -13.55 -6.89
N MET A 247 6.69 -12.41 -6.71
CA MET A 247 5.85 -12.13 -5.55
C MET A 247 4.62 -13.04 -5.55
N ALA A 248 3.85 -13.01 -6.61
CA ALA A 248 2.64 -13.83 -6.74
C ALA A 248 2.30 -14.09 -8.21
N PRO A 249 1.90 -15.32 -8.60
CA PRO A 249 1.38 -15.59 -9.94
C PRO A 249 0.16 -14.73 -10.27
N PRO A 250 -0.07 -14.39 -11.55
CA PRO A 250 -1.25 -13.67 -11.97
C PRO A 250 -2.52 -14.42 -11.57
N TRP A 251 -3.47 -13.71 -10.94
CA TRP A 251 -4.80 -14.25 -10.57
C TRP A 251 -4.76 -15.50 -9.68
N GLY A 252 -3.58 -15.87 -9.18
CA GLY A 252 -3.42 -16.96 -8.24
C GLY A 252 -3.95 -16.63 -6.84
N PRO A 253 -4.12 -17.64 -5.96
CA PRO A 253 -4.62 -17.42 -4.60
C PRO A 253 -3.81 -16.39 -3.81
N GLN A 254 -2.50 -16.36 -3.99
CA GLN A 254 -1.61 -15.39 -3.35
C GLN A 254 -1.91 -13.95 -3.78
N TRP A 255 -2.11 -13.72 -5.08
CA TRP A 255 -2.47 -12.41 -5.60
C TRP A 255 -3.81 -11.92 -5.05
N LEU A 256 -4.82 -12.79 -5.10
CA LEU A 256 -6.17 -12.47 -4.61
C LEU A 256 -6.19 -12.26 -3.09
N ARG A 257 -5.35 -13.00 -2.35
CA ARG A 257 -5.18 -12.82 -0.91
C ARG A 257 -4.62 -11.44 -0.53
N MET A 258 -3.83 -10.81 -1.41
CA MET A 258 -3.24 -9.49 -1.20
C MET A 258 -4.16 -8.34 -1.64
N ASP A 259 -5.31 -8.63 -2.24
CA ASP A 259 -6.22 -7.61 -2.75
C ASP A 259 -7.27 -7.19 -1.72
N PRO A 260 -7.22 -5.94 -1.19
CA PRO A 260 -8.21 -5.43 -0.25
C PRO A 260 -9.65 -5.56 -0.72
N PHE A 261 -9.91 -5.34 -1.99
CA PHE A 261 -11.25 -5.47 -2.57
C PHE A 261 -11.77 -6.91 -2.45
N VAL A 262 -10.90 -7.90 -2.61
CA VAL A 262 -11.25 -9.33 -2.53
C VAL A 262 -11.47 -9.74 -1.06
N PHE A 263 -10.56 -9.41 -0.16
CA PHE A 263 -10.66 -9.82 1.24
C PHE A 263 -11.48 -8.86 2.14
N ALA A 264 -12.11 -7.83 1.58
CA ALA A 264 -12.99 -6.92 2.33
C ALA A 264 -13.95 -7.61 3.31
N PRO A 265 -14.59 -8.78 2.98
CA PRO A 265 -15.41 -9.51 3.92
C PRO A 265 -14.71 -9.92 5.22
N ASN A 266 -13.38 -10.14 5.20
CA ASN A 266 -12.62 -10.46 6.40
C ASN A 266 -12.57 -9.26 7.36
N LEU A 267 -12.28 -8.06 6.84
CA LEU A 267 -12.24 -6.83 7.63
C LEU A 267 -13.58 -6.53 8.30
N VAL A 268 -14.68 -6.75 7.57
CA VAL A 268 -16.04 -6.58 8.11
C VAL A 268 -16.31 -7.60 9.22
N ARG A 269 -16.04 -8.88 8.97
CA ARG A 269 -16.24 -9.96 9.95
C ARG A 269 -15.41 -9.78 11.21
N ASN A 270 -14.18 -9.29 11.06
CA ASN A 270 -13.26 -9.04 12.17
C ASN A 270 -13.64 -7.80 12.99
N GLY A 271 -14.51 -6.93 12.48
CA GLY A 271 -14.85 -5.66 13.11
C GLY A 271 -13.67 -4.68 13.18
N THR A 272 -12.66 -4.85 12.29
CA THR A 272 -11.47 -4.01 12.27
C THR A 272 -11.82 -2.53 12.10
N ARG A 273 -11.30 -1.65 12.96
CA ARG A 273 -11.43 -0.20 12.77
C ARG A 273 -10.51 0.25 11.64
N LEU A 274 -11.05 0.97 10.67
CA LEU A 274 -10.31 1.39 9.47
C LEU A 274 -10.26 2.90 9.35
N TRP A 275 -9.08 3.43 8.99
CA TRP A 275 -8.89 4.80 8.51
C TRP A 275 -8.33 4.76 7.10
N ILE A 276 -9.10 5.22 6.12
CA ILE A 276 -8.76 5.08 4.71
C ILE A 276 -8.79 6.45 4.04
N ALA A 277 -7.66 6.86 3.50
CA ALA A 277 -7.49 8.17 2.89
C ALA A 277 -6.86 8.06 1.49
N ALA A 278 -7.37 8.87 0.58
CA ALA A 278 -6.75 9.16 -0.71
C ALA A 278 -7.21 10.54 -1.18
N ALA A 279 -6.27 11.39 -1.54
CA ALA A 279 -6.56 12.73 -2.02
C ALA A 279 -6.97 12.74 -3.50
N SER A 280 -7.27 13.92 -4.03
CA SER A 280 -7.78 14.05 -5.40
C SER A 280 -6.74 13.83 -6.51
N GLY A 281 -5.45 13.93 -6.20
CA GLY A 281 -4.37 14.04 -7.18
C GLY A 281 -4.16 15.47 -7.69
N LEU A 282 -4.91 16.44 -7.19
CA LEU A 282 -4.67 17.86 -7.52
C LEU A 282 -3.57 18.42 -6.63
N PRO A 283 -2.53 19.09 -7.19
CA PRO A 283 -1.45 19.61 -6.40
C PRO A 283 -1.91 20.81 -5.54
N THR A 284 -1.25 21.02 -4.42
CA THR A 284 -1.35 22.22 -3.62
C THR A 284 -0.42 23.32 -4.17
N ALA A 285 -0.54 24.54 -3.66
CA ALA A 285 0.38 25.61 -4.02
C ALA A 285 1.85 25.32 -3.67
N ASN A 286 2.10 24.41 -2.74
CA ASN A 286 3.44 24.02 -2.30
C ASN A 286 4.09 22.93 -3.19
N ASP A 287 3.30 22.28 -4.03
CA ASP A 287 3.75 21.21 -4.93
C ASP A 287 4.26 21.75 -6.27
N GLY A 288 5.26 22.57 -6.33
CA GLY A 288 5.72 23.26 -7.55
C GLY A 288 5.66 22.42 -8.85
N PRO A 289 5.70 23.03 -10.02
CA PRO A 289 5.62 22.31 -11.29
C PRO A 289 6.89 21.50 -11.52
N SER A 290 6.76 20.15 -11.44
CA SER A 290 7.86 19.23 -11.67
C SER A 290 7.33 17.92 -12.27
N PHE A 291 8.23 17.13 -12.83
CA PHE A 291 7.89 15.78 -13.29
C PHE A 291 7.40 14.89 -12.11
N ASN A 292 8.01 15.04 -10.94
CA ASN A 292 7.60 14.32 -9.73
C ASN A 292 6.18 14.70 -9.31
N THR A 293 5.81 15.96 -9.43
CA THR A 293 4.43 16.43 -9.19
C THR A 293 3.45 15.76 -10.14
N LEU A 294 3.74 15.73 -11.44
CA LEU A 294 2.88 15.07 -12.44
C LEU A 294 2.73 13.56 -12.16
N ASN A 295 3.82 12.89 -11.82
CA ASN A 295 3.79 11.48 -11.45
C ASN A 295 2.98 11.25 -10.17
N GLY A 296 3.18 12.09 -9.15
CA GLY A 296 2.42 12.06 -7.90
C GLY A 296 0.92 12.29 -8.11
N MET A 297 0.54 13.18 -9.03
CA MET A 297 -0.86 13.41 -9.41
C MET A 297 -1.49 12.13 -10.00
N GLY A 298 -0.79 11.47 -10.94
CA GLY A 298 -1.29 10.25 -11.58
C GLY A 298 -1.43 9.09 -10.60
N LEU A 299 -0.43 8.87 -9.74
CA LEU A 299 -0.44 7.83 -8.72
C LEU A 299 -1.56 8.05 -7.70
N GLU A 300 -1.78 9.29 -7.26
CA GLU A 300 -2.82 9.61 -6.29
C GLU A 300 -4.22 9.46 -6.90
N ALA A 301 -4.43 9.89 -8.13
CA ALA A 301 -5.70 9.70 -8.84
C ALA A 301 -6.04 8.20 -8.98
N LEU A 302 -5.03 7.35 -9.24
CA LEU A 302 -5.20 5.91 -9.28
C LEU A 302 -5.54 5.33 -7.90
N ALA A 303 -4.84 5.78 -6.85
CA ALA A 303 -5.12 5.40 -5.47
C ALA A 303 -6.55 5.81 -5.05
N LEU A 304 -6.98 7.03 -5.41
CA LEU A 304 -8.35 7.50 -5.16
C LEU A 304 -9.40 6.61 -5.85
N ALA A 305 -9.18 6.26 -7.12
CA ALA A 305 -10.10 5.38 -7.86
C ALA A 305 -10.22 4.01 -7.18
N ASN A 306 -9.10 3.42 -6.76
CA ASN A 306 -9.07 2.16 -6.02
C ASN A 306 -9.76 2.29 -4.65
N THR A 307 -9.49 3.36 -3.91
CA THR A 307 -10.09 3.63 -2.60
C THR A 307 -11.61 3.80 -2.71
N ARG A 308 -12.11 4.49 -3.72
CA ARG A 308 -13.56 4.63 -3.96
C ARG A 308 -14.21 3.31 -4.32
N ALA A 309 -13.56 2.48 -5.16
CA ALA A 309 -14.05 1.14 -5.48
C ALA A 309 -14.13 0.27 -4.21
N PHE A 310 -13.10 0.32 -3.36
CA PHE A 310 -13.08 -0.37 -2.07
C PHE A 310 -14.18 0.13 -1.13
N ASN A 311 -14.41 1.45 -1.02
CA ASN A 311 -15.50 2.03 -0.23
C ASN A 311 -16.87 1.50 -0.69
N VAL A 312 -17.13 1.48 -1.99
CA VAL A 312 -18.37 0.89 -2.55
C VAL A 312 -18.46 -0.60 -2.16
N ARG A 313 -17.37 -1.35 -2.29
CA ARG A 313 -17.33 -2.77 -1.89
C ARG A 313 -17.68 -2.94 -0.41
N MET A 314 -17.04 -2.18 0.48
CA MET A 314 -17.30 -2.21 1.92
C MET A 314 -18.76 -1.88 2.22
N SER A 315 -19.32 -0.87 1.57
CA SER A 315 -20.73 -0.47 1.74
C SER A 315 -21.70 -1.60 1.36
N THR A 316 -21.41 -2.39 0.29
CA THR A 316 -22.23 -3.55 -0.09
C THR A 316 -22.16 -4.70 0.92
N LEU A 317 -21.15 -4.70 1.79
CA LEU A 317 -20.96 -5.70 2.85
C LEU A 317 -21.50 -5.23 4.20
N GLY A 318 -22.16 -4.07 4.25
CA GLY A 318 -22.62 -3.46 5.51
C GLY A 318 -21.45 -2.93 6.36
N GLY A 319 -20.27 -2.76 5.76
CA GLY A 319 -19.02 -2.44 6.43
C GLY A 319 -18.94 -1.02 6.94
N GLY A 320 -19.35 -0.80 8.20
CA GLY A 320 -19.48 0.49 8.82
C GLY A 320 -18.36 0.92 9.77
N ASN A 321 -17.36 0.08 10.07
CA ASN A 321 -16.31 0.46 11.03
C ASN A 321 -15.12 1.15 10.35
N ALA A 322 -15.41 2.04 9.37
CA ALA A 322 -14.40 2.72 8.57
C ALA A 322 -14.66 4.23 8.50
N VAL A 323 -13.59 5.01 8.67
CA VAL A 323 -13.52 6.42 8.29
C VAL A 323 -12.90 6.51 6.90
N TYR A 324 -13.50 7.31 6.03
CA TYR A 324 -12.96 7.63 4.71
C TYR A 324 -12.65 9.12 4.63
N SER A 325 -11.42 9.45 4.27
CA SER A 325 -10.96 10.82 4.04
C SER A 325 -10.60 11.01 2.58
N TYR A 326 -11.17 12.04 1.97
CA TYR A 326 -10.93 12.40 0.56
C TYR A 326 -10.55 13.87 0.44
N PRO A 327 -9.30 14.24 0.78
CA PRO A 327 -8.85 15.62 0.63
C PRO A 327 -9.04 16.14 -0.80
N ALA A 328 -9.55 17.38 -0.92
CA ALA A 328 -9.80 18.00 -2.21
C ALA A 328 -8.51 18.32 -3.00
N TYR A 329 -7.40 18.44 -2.29
CA TYR A 329 -6.05 18.64 -2.83
C TYR A 329 -5.10 17.66 -2.16
N GLY A 330 -4.06 17.28 -2.85
CA GLY A 330 -3.01 16.37 -2.41
C GLY A 330 -2.60 15.45 -3.54
N ILE A 331 -1.31 15.20 -3.65
CA ILE A 331 -0.71 14.26 -4.58
C ILE A 331 -0.09 13.09 -3.80
N HIS A 332 0.47 12.10 -4.48
CA HIS A 332 1.13 10.94 -3.86
C HIS A 332 2.46 11.36 -3.22
N ALA A 333 2.38 12.05 -2.07
CA ALA A 333 3.52 12.69 -1.41
C ALA A 333 3.35 12.76 0.11
N TRP A 334 4.47 12.92 0.81
CA TRP A 334 4.58 12.89 2.27
C TRP A 334 3.68 13.91 2.99
N ASN A 335 3.53 15.11 2.45
CA ASN A 335 2.68 16.15 3.06
C ASN A 335 1.24 15.66 3.23
N ASN A 336 0.68 15.03 2.18
CA ASN A 336 -0.67 14.50 2.22
C ASN A 336 -0.80 13.37 3.27
N TRP A 337 0.15 12.46 3.34
CA TRP A 337 0.12 11.33 4.28
C TRP A 337 0.35 11.76 5.72
N THR A 338 1.21 12.74 5.95
CA THR A 338 1.49 13.32 7.27
C THR A 338 0.23 13.96 7.87
N ASP A 339 -0.48 14.77 7.09
CA ASP A 339 -1.72 15.42 7.51
C ASP A 339 -2.80 14.38 7.88
N GLU A 340 -2.93 13.32 7.09
CA GLU A 340 -3.87 12.25 7.38
C GLU A 340 -3.47 11.43 8.61
N ALA A 341 -2.18 11.19 8.82
CA ALA A 341 -1.70 10.51 10.02
C ALA A 341 -2.08 11.29 11.29
N TYR A 342 -1.89 12.60 11.31
CA TYR A 342 -2.28 13.43 12.46
C TYR A 342 -3.78 13.35 12.76
N ARG A 343 -4.62 13.35 11.73
CA ARG A 343 -6.08 13.21 11.89
C ARG A 343 -6.48 11.84 12.39
N MET A 344 -5.75 10.79 12.01
CA MET A 344 -6.01 9.41 12.38
C MET A 344 -5.64 9.10 13.84
N ILE A 345 -4.59 9.71 14.40
CA ILE A 345 -4.00 9.34 15.71
C ILE A 345 -5.04 9.27 16.83
N PRO A 346 -5.99 10.23 17.00
CA PRO A 346 -7.00 10.13 18.05
C PRO A 346 -7.92 8.91 17.91
N ASP A 347 -8.33 8.59 16.67
CA ASP A 347 -9.16 7.44 16.39
C ASP A 347 -8.41 6.12 16.62
N MET A 348 -7.15 6.03 16.20
CA MET A 348 -6.31 4.87 16.48
C MET A 348 -6.11 4.69 17.98
N SER A 349 -5.77 5.76 18.72
CA SER A 349 -5.56 5.70 20.17
C SER A 349 -6.78 5.16 20.93
N ALA A 350 -7.99 5.42 20.43
CA ALA A 350 -9.23 4.94 21.04
C ALA A 350 -9.56 3.46 20.70
N ASN A 351 -8.88 2.86 19.71
CA ASN A 351 -9.23 1.54 19.18
C ASN A 351 -8.12 0.50 19.30
N ILE A 352 -6.98 0.82 19.93
CA ILE A 352 -5.87 -0.09 20.19
C ILE A 352 -5.57 -0.23 21.68
N GLY A 353 -4.93 -1.34 22.08
CA GLY A 353 -4.54 -1.63 23.45
C GLY A 353 -5.43 -2.60 24.19
#